data_377efcde28a66e681a43ab26527dbf3f
#
_entry.id   377efcde28a66e681a43ab26527dbf3f
#
_cell.length_a   1.000
_cell.length_b   1.000
_cell.length_c   1.000
_cell.angle_alpha   90.00
_cell.angle_beta   90.00
_cell.angle_gamma   90.00
#
_symmetry.space_group_name_H-M   'P 1'
#
loop_
_entity.id
_entity.type
_entity.pdbx_description
1 polymer ?
#
loop_
_entity_poly.entity_id
_entity_poly.type
_entity_poly.pdbx_seq_one_letter_code
_entity_poly.pdbx_strand_id
1 'polypeptide(L)'
;MKLNPVLNKYTNAPLSLSLKRLQECSARSFELASPAPPEINHSVDFYNHEQNRIFNQEWICIGRCDEIPTAGDFLTHDIAGTSVLIVRQESNAIMGFINACAHRFTCLTSEKLGHAFAFTCPNHAWTYGINGQLNHAPFMEMKSSFNKNDNNLERLHTEVWEGFIYVTLSKNPKKGIAESLEMLSKNIVGQYDMTDYKTIIRESMNWNANWKNLIENFTESYHVPIAHPKTFANHKKRIQDYECGEDSEHYCYHFAPQESENGPGAAHKDNKNLKGKWRRTMVDFCIFPNHLVTLMPDYLWWVSVMPKGVGEFKATWGVAVPQDILNDIAEEDHDNWVMEKIEYMNTANEEDRELVERLHQGSQSIRLPKGAYHPIEKNLWQFMKYLTKITA
;
A
#
# COMPACT_ATOMS: atom_id res chain seq x y z
N MET A 1 11.31 -4.73 34.69
CA MET A 1 12.15 -5.90 34.44
C MET A 1 12.39 -5.93 32.93
N LYS A 2 13.57 -5.55 32.43
CA LYS A 2 13.89 -5.63 30.98
C LYS A 2 14.03 -7.13 30.67
N LEU A 3 13.06 -7.68 29.96
CA LEU A 3 13.18 -9.01 29.37
C LEU A 3 14.41 -8.97 28.44
N ASN A 4 15.41 -9.81 28.70
CA ASN A 4 16.45 -10.08 27.71
C ASN A 4 15.74 -10.50 26.41
N PRO A 5 16.07 -9.89 25.27
CA PRO A 5 15.52 -10.35 24.01
C PRO A 5 15.96 -11.81 23.85
N VAL A 6 15.02 -12.73 23.92
CA VAL A 6 15.27 -14.11 23.48
C VAL A 6 15.70 -13.98 22.02
N LEU A 7 16.97 -14.26 21.74
CA LEU A 7 17.48 -14.24 20.36
C LEU A 7 16.64 -15.23 19.56
N ASN A 8 15.77 -14.68 18.72
CA ASN A 8 14.96 -15.48 17.83
C ASN A 8 15.90 -16.30 16.93
N LYS A 9 15.73 -17.63 16.88
CA LYS A 9 16.59 -18.52 16.07
C LYS A 9 16.63 -18.14 14.59
N TYR A 10 15.62 -17.42 14.10
CA TYR A 10 15.50 -16.99 12.70
C TYR A 10 16.20 -15.66 12.42
N THR A 11 16.50 -14.84 13.43
CA THR A 11 17.08 -13.50 13.25
C THR A 11 18.36 -13.54 12.40
N ASN A 12 19.19 -14.57 12.61
CA ASN A 12 20.44 -14.80 11.90
C ASN A 12 20.35 -15.94 10.87
N ALA A 13 19.15 -16.28 10.41
CA ALA A 13 19.00 -17.28 9.36
C ALA A 13 19.65 -16.78 8.07
N PRO A 14 20.59 -17.53 7.47
CA PRO A 14 21.26 -17.10 6.24
C PRO A 14 20.24 -16.88 5.12
N LEU A 15 20.47 -15.85 4.31
CA LEU A 15 19.59 -15.53 3.16
C LEU A 15 19.37 -16.76 2.26
N SER A 16 20.44 -17.49 1.94
CA SER A 16 20.37 -18.68 1.07
C SER A 16 19.42 -19.76 1.61
N LEU A 17 19.36 -19.95 2.93
CA LEU A 17 18.43 -20.88 3.56
C LEU A 17 16.99 -20.40 3.44
N SER A 18 16.73 -19.12 3.70
CA SER A 18 15.41 -18.50 3.61
C SER A 18 14.86 -18.58 2.19
N LEU A 19 15.66 -18.23 1.20
CA LEU A 19 15.31 -18.31 -0.23
C LEU A 19 15.01 -19.75 -0.67
N LYS A 20 15.88 -20.70 -0.30
CA LYS A 20 15.67 -22.13 -0.61
C LYS A 20 14.35 -22.64 -0.05
N ARG A 21 14.07 -22.39 1.22
CA ARG A 21 12.84 -22.86 1.86
C ARG A 21 11.58 -22.18 1.32
N LEU A 22 11.66 -20.89 1.00
CA LEU A 22 10.57 -20.16 0.34
C LEU A 22 10.27 -20.80 -1.03
N GLN A 23 11.30 -21.12 -1.83
CA GLN A 23 11.16 -21.79 -3.11
C GLN A 23 10.54 -23.20 -2.95
N GLU A 24 10.98 -23.98 -1.98
CA GLU A 24 10.44 -25.31 -1.69
C GLU A 24 8.95 -25.26 -1.29
N CYS A 25 8.53 -24.24 -0.55
CA CYS A 25 7.14 -24.05 -0.16
C CYS A 25 6.28 -23.60 -1.34
N SER A 26 6.72 -22.61 -2.11
CA SER A 26 5.97 -22.06 -3.24
C SER A 26 5.84 -22.98 -4.44
N ALA A 27 6.76 -23.97 -4.58
CA ALA A 27 6.73 -24.97 -5.65
C ALA A 27 5.61 -26.02 -5.49
N ARG A 28 4.96 -26.09 -4.32
CA ARG A 28 3.86 -27.03 -4.09
C ARG A 28 2.60 -26.52 -4.77
N SER A 29 1.71 -27.44 -5.18
CA SER A 29 0.37 -27.06 -5.61
C SER A 29 -0.40 -26.44 -4.43
N PHE A 30 -1.43 -25.67 -4.71
CA PHE A 30 -2.21 -25.01 -3.64
C PHE A 30 -2.81 -26.03 -2.63
N GLU A 31 -3.28 -27.19 -3.11
CA GLU A 31 -3.86 -28.27 -2.28
C GLU A 31 -2.85 -28.83 -1.25
N LEU A 32 -1.56 -28.70 -1.54
CA LEU A 32 -0.47 -29.17 -0.67
C LEU A 32 0.30 -28.01 -0.02
N ALA A 33 -0.15 -26.78 -0.26
CA ALA A 33 0.51 -25.58 0.26
C ALA A 33 0.40 -25.50 1.80
N SER A 34 1.32 -24.79 2.37
CA SER A 34 1.41 -24.53 3.80
C SER A 34 1.93 -23.11 3.99
N PRO A 35 1.76 -22.50 5.17
CA PRO A 35 2.31 -21.19 5.47
C PRO A 35 3.77 -21.04 5.06
N ALA A 36 4.14 -19.83 4.68
CA ALA A 36 5.50 -19.48 4.31
C ALA A 36 6.50 -19.80 5.44
N PRO A 37 7.76 -20.11 5.13
CA PRO A 37 8.75 -20.43 6.15
C PRO A 37 9.00 -19.23 7.07
N PRO A 38 8.95 -19.39 8.42
CA PRO A 38 8.95 -18.27 9.35
C PRO A 38 10.22 -17.42 9.30
N GLU A 39 11.34 -17.94 8.83
CA GLU A 39 12.57 -17.18 8.69
C GLU A 39 12.45 -15.98 7.74
N ILE A 40 11.55 -15.99 6.76
CA ILE A 40 11.33 -14.83 5.89
C ILE A 40 10.75 -13.64 6.64
N ASN A 41 10.08 -13.86 7.77
CA ASN A 41 9.50 -12.83 8.61
C ASN A 41 10.41 -12.36 9.74
N HIS A 42 11.55 -13.04 9.97
CA HIS A 42 12.41 -12.79 11.13
C HIS A 42 13.88 -12.62 10.81
N SER A 43 14.34 -12.98 9.61
CA SER A 43 15.74 -12.85 9.19
C SER A 43 16.08 -11.41 8.80
N VAL A 44 17.14 -10.87 9.40
CA VAL A 44 17.71 -9.55 9.02
C VAL A 44 18.24 -9.59 7.58
N ASP A 45 18.91 -10.68 7.20
CA ASP A 45 19.45 -10.83 5.84
C ASP A 45 18.33 -10.86 4.80
N PHE A 46 17.23 -11.57 5.09
CA PHE A 46 16.07 -11.60 4.18
C PHE A 46 15.40 -10.22 4.10
N TYR A 47 15.23 -9.51 5.21
CA TYR A 47 14.71 -8.16 5.23
C TYR A 47 15.55 -7.20 4.37
N ASN A 48 16.86 -7.21 4.52
CA ASN A 48 17.76 -6.39 3.70
C ASN A 48 17.66 -6.73 2.21
N HIS A 49 17.46 -8.02 1.91
CA HIS A 49 17.27 -8.49 0.54
C HIS A 49 15.93 -7.98 -0.04
N GLU A 50 14.84 -7.99 0.74
CA GLU A 50 13.55 -7.42 0.34
C GLU A 50 13.66 -5.92 0.06
N GLN A 51 14.39 -5.15 0.88
CA GLN A 51 14.59 -3.71 0.61
C GLN A 51 15.22 -3.50 -0.78
N ASN A 52 16.19 -4.32 -1.14
CA ASN A 52 16.90 -4.19 -2.40
C ASN A 52 16.14 -4.74 -3.61
N ARG A 53 15.43 -5.86 -3.45
CA ARG A 53 14.79 -6.58 -4.56
C ARG A 53 13.33 -6.19 -4.77
N ILE A 54 12.66 -5.72 -3.73
CA ILE A 54 11.24 -5.34 -3.76
C ILE A 54 11.12 -3.82 -3.71
N PHE A 55 11.37 -3.21 -2.56
CA PHE A 55 11.03 -1.79 -2.35
C PHE A 55 11.88 -0.81 -3.17
N ASN A 56 13.09 -1.18 -3.58
CA ASN A 56 13.92 -0.39 -4.49
C ASN A 56 13.61 -0.65 -5.99
N GLN A 57 12.75 -1.62 -6.33
CA GLN A 57 12.54 -2.01 -7.72
C GLN A 57 11.08 -1.98 -8.17
N GLU A 58 10.16 -2.32 -7.28
CA GLU A 58 8.74 -2.44 -7.60
C GLU A 58 8.03 -1.08 -7.56
N TRP A 59 6.81 -1.05 -8.11
CA TRP A 59 5.91 0.08 -7.98
C TRP A 59 5.29 0.10 -6.59
N ILE A 60 5.45 1.23 -5.88
CA ILE A 60 4.98 1.44 -4.51
C ILE A 60 3.83 2.43 -4.51
N CYS A 61 2.67 2.03 -4.01
CA CYS A 61 1.55 2.92 -3.75
C CYS A 61 1.88 3.81 -2.56
N ILE A 62 1.67 5.12 -2.69
CA ILE A 62 2.03 6.11 -1.67
C ILE A 62 0.86 6.98 -1.21
N GLY A 63 -0.29 6.92 -1.89
CA GLY A 63 -1.49 7.71 -1.58
C GLY A 63 -2.39 7.93 -2.77
N ARG A 64 -3.34 8.84 -2.64
CA ARG A 64 -4.30 9.16 -3.68
C ARG A 64 -4.05 10.55 -4.31
N CYS A 65 -4.47 10.72 -5.56
CA CYS A 65 -4.32 11.96 -6.32
C CYS A 65 -5.09 13.14 -5.72
N ASP A 66 -6.23 12.87 -5.11
CA ASP A 66 -7.09 13.89 -4.54
C ASP A 66 -6.58 14.41 -3.18
N GLU A 67 -5.53 13.81 -2.63
CA GLU A 67 -4.80 14.35 -1.45
C GLU A 67 -3.91 15.56 -1.82
N ILE A 68 -3.57 15.71 -3.10
CA ILE A 68 -2.80 16.82 -3.65
C ILE A 68 -3.54 17.40 -4.87
N PRO A 69 -4.71 18.06 -4.66
CA PRO A 69 -5.63 18.42 -5.75
C PRO A 69 -5.16 19.58 -6.63
N THR A 70 -4.32 20.48 -6.11
CA THR A 70 -3.97 21.76 -6.77
C THR A 70 -2.50 21.79 -7.16
N ALA A 71 -2.16 22.48 -8.25
CA ALA A 71 -0.77 22.67 -8.66
C ALA A 71 0.06 23.28 -7.51
N GLY A 72 1.21 22.68 -7.23
CA GLY A 72 2.05 23.01 -6.07
C GLY A 72 1.76 22.21 -4.81
N ASP A 73 0.62 21.51 -4.72
CA ASP A 73 0.39 20.57 -3.63
C ASP A 73 1.39 19.42 -3.75
N PHE A 74 1.88 18.99 -2.61
CA PHE A 74 2.87 17.91 -2.55
C PHE A 74 2.65 16.97 -1.37
N LEU A 75 3.17 15.76 -1.51
CA LEU A 75 3.35 14.83 -0.40
C LEU A 75 4.77 14.27 -0.40
N THR A 76 5.25 13.89 0.79
CA THR A 76 6.50 13.15 0.95
C THR A 76 6.25 11.75 1.49
N HIS A 77 7.07 10.82 1.03
CA HIS A 77 7.02 9.43 1.48
C HIS A 77 8.44 8.87 1.63
N ASP A 78 8.61 7.87 2.50
CA ASP A 78 9.89 7.15 2.65
C ASP A 78 9.77 5.75 2.07
N ILE A 79 10.60 5.41 1.11
CA ILE A 79 10.67 4.09 0.47
C ILE A 79 12.08 3.54 0.65
N ALA A 80 12.22 2.43 1.36
CA ALA A 80 13.54 1.77 1.60
C ALA A 80 14.65 2.73 2.04
N GLY A 81 14.32 3.69 2.92
CA GLY A 81 15.24 4.71 3.41
C GLY A 81 15.47 5.89 2.45
N THR A 82 14.80 5.93 1.30
CA THR A 82 14.83 7.03 0.36
C THR A 82 13.61 7.92 0.55
N SER A 83 13.83 9.21 0.84
CA SER A 83 12.74 10.20 0.88
C SER A 83 12.37 10.61 -0.55
N VAL A 84 11.08 10.48 -0.89
CA VAL A 84 10.54 10.90 -2.18
C VAL A 84 9.60 12.09 -2.01
N LEU A 85 9.57 12.98 -3.00
CA LEU A 85 8.74 14.17 -3.08
C LEU A 85 7.83 14.07 -4.30
N ILE A 86 6.53 14.08 -4.10
CA ILE A 86 5.52 13.98 -5.14
C ILE A 86 4.78 15.29 -5.23
N VAL A 87 4.68 15.87 -6.42
CA VAL A 87 4.17 17.23 -6.63
C VAL A 87 3.15 17.28 -7.76
N ARG A 88 2.00 17.90 -7.51
CA ARG A 88 1.04 18.23 -8.56
C ARG A 88 1.58 19.37 -9.41
N GLN A 89 1.58 19.20 -10.71
CA GLN A 89 2.06 20.18 -11.69
C GLN A 89 0.93 21.09 -12.19
N GLU A 90 1.28 22.22 -12.79
CA GLU A 90 0.33 23.12 -13.45
C GLU A 90 -0.47 22.45 -14.58
N SER A 91 0.13 21.47 -15.23
CA SER A 91 -0.52 20.63 -16.25
C SER A 91 -1.49 19.58 -15.66
N ASN A 92 -1.73 19.60 -14.36
CA ASN A 92 -2.45 18.59 -13.61
C ASN A 92 -1.77 17.19 -13.54
N ALA A 93 -0.59 17.03 -14.12
CA ALA A 93 0.21 15.82 -13.98
C ALA A 93 0.78 15.71 -12.56
N ILE A 94 1.12 14.49 -12.13
CA ILE A 94 1.84 14.22 -10.87
C ILE A 94 3.26 13.82 -11.23
N MET A 95 4.24 14.47 -10.60
CA MET A 95 5.66 14.15 -10.78
C MET A 95 6.30 13.76 -9.45
N GLY A 96 7.15 12.75 -9.51
CA GLY A 96 7.93 12.29 -8.36
C GLY A 96 9.41 12.65 -8.52
N PHE A 97 10.04 12.98 -7.40
CA PHE A 97 11.45 13.33 -7.30
C PHE A 97 12.08 12.69 -6.06
N ILE A 98 13.40 12.49 -6.07
CA ILE A 98 14.15 12.29 -4.84
C ILE A 98 14.09 13.59 -4.03
N ASN A 99 13.67 13.53 -2.79
CA ASN A 99 13.56 14.68 -1.88
C ASN A 99 14.93 15.09 -1.33
N ALA A 100 15.85 15.41 -2.23
CA ALA A 100 17.22 15.76 -1.88
C ALA A 100 17.79 16.80 -2.85
N CYS A 101 18.39 17.86 -2.30
CA CYS A 101 19.07 18.90 -3.03
C CYS A 101 20.28 18.34 -3.80
N ALA A 102 20.39 18.62 -5.10
CA ALA A 102 21.50 18.16 -5.93
C ALA A 102 22.89 18.67 -5.49
N HIS A 103 22.95 19.74 -4.67
CA HIS A 103 24.22 20.29 -4.19
C HIS A 103 24.95 19.35 -3.23
N ARG A 104 24.32 18.98 -2.11
CA ARG A 104 24.91 18.14 -1.03
C ARG A 104 23.87 17.26 -0.35
N PHE A 105 22.82 16.88 -1.07
CA PHE A 105 21.80 15.88 -0.69
C PHE A 105 20.98 16.25 0.55
N THR A 106 20.94 17.54 0.94
CA THR A 106 20.05 17.99 2.02
C THR A 106 18.60 17.76 1.63
N CYS A 107 17.81 17.16 2.52
CA CYS A 107 16.37 17.00 2.36
C CYS A 107 15.71 18.38 2.20
N LEU A 108 14.85 18.53 1.17
CA LEU A 108 14.24 19.82 0.84
C LEU A 108 13.09 20.16 1.77
N THR A 109 12.27 19.18 2.11
CA THR A 109 11.16 19.34 3.07
C THR A 109 10.95 18.07 3.89
N SER A 110 10.59 18.26 5.17
CA SER A 110 10.17 17.18 6.08
C SER A 110 8.65 17.10 6.25
N GLU A 111 7.92 18.04 5.65
CA GLU A 111 6.45 18.04 5.70
C GLU A 111 5.90 16.84 4.94
N LYS A 112 4.88 16.20 5.52
CA LYS A 112 4.28 15.00 4.92
C LYS A 112 3.27 15.33 3.84
N LEU A 113 2.62 16.47 3.95
CA LEU A 113 1.67 17.04 3.01
C LEU A 113 1.76 18.56 3.09
N GLY A 114 1.66 19.26 1.97
CA GLY A 114 1.71 20.72 1.95
C GLY A 114 1.52 21.31 0.58
N HIS A 115 1.71 22.63 0.49
CA HIS A 115 1.64 23.41 -0.75
C HIS A 115 2.90 24.26 -0.88
N ALA A 116 3.51 24.28 -2.06
CA ALA A 116 4.70 25.08 -2.35
C ALA A 116 4.72 25.55 -3.81
N PHE A 117 5.13 26.79 -4.02
CA PHE A 117 5.42 27.32 -5.37
C PHE A 117 6.83 26.95 -5.84
N ALA A 118 7.72 26.65 -4.90
CA ALA A 118 9.10 26.21 -5.13
C ALA A 118 9.66 25.56 -3.86
N PHE A 119 10.67 24.72 -4.01
CA PHE A 119 11.36 24.04 -2.89
C PHE A 119 12.75 24.67 -2.71
N THR A 120 12.95 25.38 -1.61
CA THR A 120 14.23 26.02 -1.29
C THR A 120 15.00 25.19 -0.29
N CYS A 121 16.21 24.78 -0.67
CA CYS A 121 17.10 24.03 0.20
C CYS A 121 17.49 24.85 1.44
N PRO A 122 17.28 24.33 2.66
CA PRO A 122 17.58 25.09 3.88
C PRO A 122 19.08 25.28 4.15
N ASN A 123 19.94 24.61 3.38
CA ASN A 123 21.40 24.68 3.58
C ASN A 123 22.02 25.90 2.85
N HIS A 124 21.81 26.03 1.54
CA HIS A 124 22.42 27.08 0.73
C HIS A 124 21.45 27.79 -0.21
N ALA A 125 20.16 27.71 0.07
CA ALA A 125 19.10 28.36 -0.69
C ALA A 125 19.02 28.02 -2.20
N TRP A 126 19.53 26.84 -2.59
CA TRP A 126 19.22 26.34 -3.93
C TRP A 126 17.72 26.12 -4.05
N THR A 127 17.10 26.71 -5.07
CA THR A 127 15.64 26.76 -5.20
C THR A 127 15.22 26.04 -6.46
N TYR A 128 14.35 25.06 -6.31
CA TYR A 128 13.79 24.23 -7.37
C TYR A 128 12.33 24.59 -7.61
N GLY A 129 11.92 24.67 -8.86
CA GLY A 129 10.50 24.76 -9.22
C GLY A 129 9.74 23.48 -8.88
N ILE A 130 8.43 23.54 -8.90
CA ILE A 130 7.55 22.37 -8.69
C ILE A 130 7.80 21.25 -9.73
N ASN A 131 8.38 21.60 -10.89
CA ASN A 131 8.80 20.66 -11.94
C ASN A 131 10.20 20.06 -11.72
N GLY A 132 10.83 20.34 -10.57
CA GLY A 132 12.15 19.83 -10.19
C GLY A 132 13.34 20.56 -10.84
N GLN A 133 13.13 21.57 -11.69
CA GLN A 133 14.20 22.33 -12.30
C GLN A 133 14.87 23.25 -11.28
N LEU A 134 16.22 23.37 -11.33
CA LEU A 134 16.97 24.30 -10.50
C LEU A 134 16.80 25.73 -11.05
N ASN A 135 16.01 26.55 -10.37
CA ASN A 135 15.74 27.94 -10.77
C ASN A 135 16.84 28.91 -10.29
N HIS A 136 17.31 28.73 -9.06
CA HIS A 136 18.28 29.62 -8.44
C HIS A 136 19.31 28.83 -7.59
N ALA A 137 20.60 29.23 -7.75
CA ALA A 137 21.73 28.69 -6.99
C ALA A 137 22.66 29.83 -6.63
N PRO A 138 22.57 30.41 -5.42
CA PRO A 138 23.32 31.58 -5.02
C PRO A 138 24.83 31.43 -5.23
N PHE A 139 25.49 32.43 -5.80
CA PHE A 139 26.95 32.56 -6.01
C PHE A 139 27.56 31.49 -6.94
N MET A 140 26.75 30.64 -7.58
CA MET A 140 27.27 29.60 -8.47
C MET A 140 27.73 30.14 -9.82
N GLU A 141 27.43 31.43 -10.15
CA GLU A 141 28.01 32.17 -11.27
C GLU A 141 29.53 32.32 -11.16
N MET A 142 30.08 32.21 -9.95
CA MET A 142 31.53 32.23 -9.73
C MET A 142 32.25 30.98 -10.26
N LYS A 143 31.50 29.90 -10.54
CA LYS A 143 32.03 28.66 -11.10
C LYS A 143 31.68 28.61 -12.60
N SER A 144 32.63 28.92 -13.46
CA SER A 144 32.43 29.01 -14.93
C SER A 144 31.91 27.70 -15.56
N SER A 145 32.21 26.55 -14.97
CA SER A 145 31.72 25.23 -15.43
C SER A 145 30.35 24.84 -14.88
N PHE A 146 29.70 25.70 -14.07
CA PHE A 146 28.41 25.41 -13.51
C PHE A 146 27.28 25.57 -14.51
N ASN A 147 26.47 24.52 -14.68
CA ASN A 147 25.26 24.55 -15.46
C ASN A 147 24.07 24.14 -14.59
N LYS A 148 23.07 25.00 -14.46
CA LYS A 148 21.86 24.71 -13.65
C LYS A 148 21.12 23.48 -14.15
N ASN A 149 21.06 23.25 -15.45
CA ASN A 149 20.30 22.12 -16.03
C ASN A 149 20.88 20.76 -15.65
N ASP A 150 22.16 20.69 -15.28
CA ASP A 150 22.80 19.46 -14.81
C ASP A 150 22.56 19.19 -13.33
N ASN A 151 21.84 20.09 -12.64
CA ASN A 151 21.64 20.07 -11.19
C ASN A 151 20.15 20.11 -10.80
N ASN A 152 19.27 19.62 -11.65
CA ASN A 152 17.85 19.43 -11.35
C ASN A 152 17.64 18.34 -10.30
N LEU A 153 16.47 18.27 -9.71
CA LEU A 153 16.10 17.12 -8.86
C LEU A 153 16.06 15.83 -9.70
N GLU A 154 16.53 14.75 -9.09
CA GLU A 154 16.44 13.42 -9.70
C GLU A 154 14.97 13.01 -9.82
N ARG A 155 14.51 12.81 -11.05
CA ARG A 155 13.12 12.45 -11.34
C ARG A 155 12.89 10.95 -11.18
N LEU A 156 11.76 10.60 -10.58
CA LEU A 156 11.30 9.22 -10.41
C LEU A 156 10.20 8.90 -11.44
N HIS A 157 10.13 7.63 -11.83
CA HIS A 157 8.97 7.14 -12.55
C HIS A 157 7.76 7.18 -11.62
N THR A 158 6.72 7.86 -12.07
CA THR A 158 5.49 8.09 -11.31
C THR A 158 4.32 7.88 -12.24
N GLU A 159 3.37 7.06 -11.84
CA GLU A 159 2.14 6.79 -12.56
C GLU A 159 0.94 6.90 -11.64
N VAL A 160 -0.21 7.15 -12.24
CA VAL A 160 -1.52 7.16 -11.57
C VAL A 160 -2.35 6.02 -12.13
N TRP A 161 -2.90 5.20 -11.23
CA TRP A 161 -3.83 4.15 -11.57
C TRP A 161 -5.04 4.22 -10.64
N GLU A 162 -6.24 4.34 -11.22
CA GLU A 162 -7.53 4.40 -10.50
C GLU A 162 -7.53 5.40 -9.32
N GLY A 163 -6.93 6.58 -9.53
CA GLY A 163 -6.80 7.62 -8.51
C GLY A 163 -5.67 7.41 -7.49
N PHE A 164 -4.93 6.31 -7.54
CA PHE A 164 -3.77 6.06 -6.69
C PHE A 164 -2.47 6.47 -7.36
N ILE A 165 -1.56 7.02 -6.55
CA ILE A 165 -0.22 7.43 -6.98
C ILE A 165 0.77 6.30 -6.70
N TYR A 166 1.47 5.88 -7.74
CA TYR A 166 2.56 4.91 -7.65
C TYR A 166 3.87 5.54 -8.07
N VAL A 167 4.92 5.17 -7.37
CA VAL A 167 6.28 5.58 -7.68
C VAL A 167 7.21 4.37 -7.59
N THR A 168 8.27 4.35 -8.40
CA THR A 168 9.33 3.36 -8.29
C THR A 168 10.69 4.03 -8.23
N LEU A 169 11.60 3.46 -7.43
CA LEU A 169 13.01 3.85 -7.36
C LEU A 169 13.83 3.21 -8.48
N SER A 170 13.26 2.24 -9.20
CA SER A 170 13.91 1.63 -10.37
C SER A 170 14.13 2.65 -11.48
N LYS A 171 15.35 2.73 -11.99
CA LYS A 171 15.67 3.61 -13.14
C LYS A 171 15.06 3.10 -14.45
N ASN A 172 14.79 1.81 -14.54
CA ASN A 172 14.28 1.17 -15.75
C ASN A 172 13.19 0.14 -15.38
N PRO A 173 12.00 0.58 -14.96
CA PRO A 173 10.89 -0.33 -14.68
C PRO A 173 10.53 -1.10 -15.97
N LYS A 174 10.33 -2.41 -15.84
CA LYS A 174 10.05 -3.29 -17.00
C LYS A 174 8.71 -2.97 -17.64
N LYS A 175 7.72 -2.61 -16.81
CA LYS A 175 6.36 -2.26 -17.20
C LYS A 175 5.85 -1.12 -16.35
N GLY A 176 4.90 -0.35 -16.88
CA GLY A 176 4.12 0.59 -16.10
C GLY A 176 3.16 -0.13 -15.15
N ILE A 177 2.69 0.56 -14.12
CA ILE A 177 1.73 0.00 -13.18
C ILE A 177 0.38 -0.26 -13.88
N ALA A 178 -0.08 0.68 -14.70
CA ALA A 178 -1.33 0.53 -15.45
C ALA A 178 -1.30 -0.68 -16.40
N GLU A 179 -0.18 -0.92 -17.09
CA GLU A 179 0.01 -2.10 -17.94
C GLU A 179 -0.01 -3.39 -17.12
N SER A 180 0.64 -3.39 -15.94
CA SER A 180 0.70 -4.55 -15.06
C SER A 180 -0.68 -4.92 -14.47
N LEU A 181 -1.58 -3.94 -14.37
CA LEU A 181 -2.91 -4.08 -13.77
C LEU A 181 -4.05 -4.07 -14.80
N GLU A 182 -3.74 -4.12 -16.11
CA GLU A 182 -4.74 -4.02 -17.18
C GLU A 182 -5.91 -5.01 -16.99
N MET A 183 -5.62 -6.26 -16.67
CA MET A 183 -6.65 -7.29 -16.49
C MET A 183 -7.48 -7.07 -15.23
N LEU A 184 -6.88 -6.60 -14.13
CA LEU A 184 -7.60 -6.23 -12.92
C LEU A 184 -8.56 -5.06 -13.19
N SER A 185 -8.09 -4.00 -13.86
CA SER A 185 -8.94 -2.87 -14.27
C SER A 185 -10.08 -3.32 -15.15
N LYS A 186 -9.78 -4.06 -16.21
CA LYS A 186 -10.78 -4.48 -17.21
C LYS A 186 -11.87 -5.36 -16.62
N ASN A 187 -11.50 -6.33 -15.79
CA ASN A 187 -12.42 -7.37 -15.34
C ASN A 187 -13.16 -6.99 -14.06
N ILE A 188 -12.56 -6.18 -13.19
CA ILE A 188 -13.04 -5.94 -11.83
C ILE A 188 -13.12 -4.44 -11.51
N VAL A 189 -11.98 -3.80 -11.33
CA VAL A 189 -11.89 -2.50 -10.66
C VAL A 189 -12.45 -1.35 -11.50
N GLY A 190 -12.26 -1.39 -12.81
CA GLY A 190 -12.80 -0.39 -13.74
C GLY A 190 -14.33 -0.30 -13.75
N GLN A 191 -15.04 -1.30 -13.18
CA GLN A 191 -16.50 -1.21 -12.99
C GLN A 191 -16.89 -0.15 -11.96
N TYR A 192 -16.00 0.14 -11.00
CA TYR A 192 -16.28 1.01 -9.85
C TYR A 192 -15.92 2.48 -10.09
N ASP A 193 -15.03 2.78 -11.07
CA ASP A 193 -14.57 4.14 -11.38
C ASP A 193 -14.03 4.88 -10.13
N MET A 194 -13.02 4.28 -9.49
CA MET A 194 -12.44 4.80 -8.24
C MET A 194 -11.79 6.18 -8.40
N THR A 195 -11.60 6.68 -9.62
CA THR A 195 -11.03 8.01 -9.89
C THR A 195 -11.90 9.13 -9.35
N ASP A 196 -13.22 8.94 -9.31
CA ASP A 196 -14.18 9.93 -8.81
C ASP A 196 -14.39 9.85 -7.29
N TYR A 197 -13.79 8.86 -6.61
CA TYR A 197 -13.88 8.76 -5.16
C TYR A 197 -13.06 9.87 -4.49
N LYS A 198 -13.61 10.45 -3.42
CA LYS A 198 -12.98 11.52 -2.63
C LYS A 198 -12.48 10.99 -1.32
N THR A 199 -11.21 11.23 -1.03
CA THR A 199 -10.58 10.88 0.24
C THR A 199 -11.19 11.70 1.37
N ILE A 200 -11.74 11.01 2.36
CA ILE A 200 -12.33 11.62 3.56
C ILE A 200 -11.50 11.36 4.82
N ILE A 201 -10.63 10.36 4.78
CA ILE A 201 -9.76 9.95 5.91
C ILE A 201 -8.39 9.58 5.34
N ARG A 202 -7.33 10.01 6.03
CA ARG A 202 -5.97 9.54 5.84
C ARG A 202 -5.22 9.55 7.16
N GLU A 203 -4.82 8.38 7.60
CA GLU A 203 -4.09 8.19 8.85
C GLU A 203 -2.89 7.26 8.67
N SER A 204 -2.06 7.17 9.69
CA SER A 204 -0.91 6.26 9.70
C SER A 204 -0.67 5.71 11.10
N MET A 205 -0.32 4.45 11.19
CA MET A 205 0.04 3.79 12.44
C MET A 205 1.22 2.85 12.25
N ASN A 206 2.00 2.63 13.31
CA ASN A 206 3.06 1.62 13.33
C ASN A 206 2.54 0.34 13.99
N TRP A 207 2.90 -0.80 13.41
CA TRP A 207 2.54 -2.13 13.90
C TRP A 207 3.81 -2.93 14.21
N ASN A 208 3.80 -3.70 15.30
CA ASN A 208 4.95 -4.50 15.76
C ASN A 208 4.91 -5.91 15.14
N ALA A 209 4.99 -5.97 13.83
CA ALA A 209 5.00 -7.21 13.06
C ALA A 209 5.81 -7.05 11.77
N ASN A 210 6.09 -8.16 11.10
CA ASN A 210 6.64 -8.09 9.75
C ASN A 210 5.54 -7.64 8.77
N TRP A 211 5.89 -6.80 7.81
CA TRP A 211 4.96 -6.23 6.82
C TRP A 211 4.15 -7.29 6.06
N LYS A 212 4.76 -8.46 5.78
CA LYS A 212 4.10 -9.58 5.10
C LYS A 212 2.92 -10.15 5.90
N ASN A 213 2.98 -10.08 7.23
CA ASN A 213 1.88 -10.60 8.06
C ASN A 213 0.57 -9.82 7.85
N LEU A 214 0.63 -8.49 7.58
CA LEU A 214 -0.56 -7.72 7.21
C LEU A 214 -1.03 -8.05 5.79
N ILE A 215 -0.10 -8.22 4.84
CA ILE A 215 -0.48 -8.62 3.47
C ILE A 215 -1.20 -9.98 3.52
N GLU A 216 -0.66 -10.95 4.25
CA GLU A 216 -1.28 -12.26 4.42
C GLU A 216 -2.66 -12.15 5.09
N ASN A 217 -2.77 -11.40 6.18
CA ASN A 217 -4.05 -11.20 6.90
C ASN A 217 -5.12 -10.59 5.99
N PHE A 218 -4.78 -9.53 5.25
CA PHE A 218 -5.74 -8.81 4.42
C PHE A 218 -6.19 -9.60 3.18
N THR A 219 -5.34 -10.46 2.63
CA THR A 219 -5.63 -11.15 1.36
C THR A 219 -6.51 -12.39 1.51
N GLU A 220 -7.04 -12.66 2.71
CA GLU A 220 -7.95 -13.77 2.96
C GLU A 220 -9.12 -13.29 3.85
N SER A 221 -10.24 -13.99 3.80
CA SER A 221 -11.43 -13.68 4.60
C SER A 221 -11.83 -14.81 5.56
N TYR A 222 -10.92 -15.78 5.76
CA TYR A 222 -11.20 -16.92 6.64
C TYR A 222 -11.23 -16.50 8.12
N HIS A 223 -10.41 -15.52 8.50
CA HIS A 223 -10.37 -14.98 9.87
C HIS A 223 -11.56 -14.06 10.20
N VAL A 224 -12.15 -13.39 9.19
CA VAL A 224 -13.11 -12.29 9.39
C VAL A 224 -14.26 -12.62 10.33
N PRO A 225 -14.96 -13.78 10.25
CA PRO A 225 -16.09 -14.06 11.13
C PRO A 225 -15.74 -14.20 12.61
N ILE A 226 -14.45 -14.43 12.91
CA ILE A 226 -13.97 -14.70 14.28
C ILE A 226 -13.17 -13.51 14.81
N ALA A 227 -12.32 -12.92 13.99
CA ALA A 227 -11.39 -11.87 14.40
C ALA A 227 -12.03 -10.48 14.51
N HIS A 228 -13.16 -10.26 13.84
CA HIS A 228 -13.84 -8.95 13.82
C HIS A 228 -15.20 -8.95 14.54
N PRO A 229 -15.24 -9.25 15.85
CA PRO A 229 -16.50 -9.33 16.60
C PRO A 229 -17.22 -7.98 16.77
N LYS A 230 -16.48 -6.86 16.69
CA LYS A 230 -17.03 -5.51 16.88
C LYS A 230 -17.42 -4.82 15.57
N THR A 231 -16.76 -5.19 14.45
CA THR A 231 -16.95 -4.52 13.16
C THR A 231 -17.66 -5.38 12.15
N PHE A 232 -17.09 -6.48 11.70
CA PHE A 232 -17.62 -7.28 10.59
C PHE A 232 -18.47 -8.48 11.00
N ALA A 233 -18.63 -8.79 12.30
CA ALA A 233 -19.40 -9.95 12.77
C ALA A 233 -20.88 -9.96 12.31
N ASN A 234 -21.46 -8.78 12.09
CA ASN A 234 -22.83 -8.64 11.59
C ASN A 234 -22.96 -8.79 10.08
N HIS A 235 -21.85 -8.77 9.35
CA HIS A 235 -21.82 -9.07 7.93
C HIS A 235 -21.81 -10.59 7.77
N LYS A 236 -22.98 -11.21 7.85
CA LYS A 236 -23.18 -12.66 7.77
C LYS A 236 -22.85 -13.25 6.40
N LYS A 237 -21.72 -12.85 5.83
CA LYS A 237 -21.20 -13.51 4.64
C LYS A 237 -20.76 -14.91 5.04
N ARG A 238 -21.31 -15.89 4.35
CA ARG A 238 -20.82 -17.26 4.53
C ARG A 238 -19.50 -17.35 3.81
N ILE A 239 -18.51 -17.98 4.48
CA ILE A 239 -17.16 -18.21 3.92
C ILE A 239 -17.21 -18.78 2.49
N GLN A 240 -18.20 -19.61 2.21
CA GLN A 240 -18.45 -20.22 0.90
C GLN A 240 -18.91 -19.26 -0.20
N ASP A 241 -19.28 -18.03 0.14
CA ASP A 241 -19.72 -17.02 -0.84
C ASP A 241 -18.54 -16.18 -1.38
N TYR A 242 -17.32 -16.40 -0.88
CA TYR A 242 -16.11 -15.77 -1.37
C TYR A 242 -15.52 -16.55 -2.54
N GLU A 243 -15.15 -15.83 -3.59
CA GLU A 243 -14.48 -16.36 -4.77
C GLU A 243 -13.11 -15.69 -4.92
N CYS A 244 -12.05 -16.52 -5.06
CA CYS A 244 -10.71 -16.00 -5.40
C CYS A 244 -10.62 -15.75 -6.91
N GLY A 245 -9.86 -14.70 -7.25
CA GLY A 245 -9.59 -14.34 -8.64
C GLY A 245 -8.60 -15.25 -9.36
N GLU A 246 -8.29 -14.87 -10.60
CA GLU A 246 -7.26 -15.52 -11.40
C GLU A 246 -5.86 -15.34 -10.79
N ASP A 247 -4.93 -16.21 -11.20
CA ASP A 247 -3.53 -16.10 -10.82
C ASP A 247 -2.87 -14.92 -11.56
N SER A 248 -2.21 -14.03 -10.82
CA SER A 248 -1.42 -12.93 -11.35
C SER A 248 -0.06 -12.83 -10.64
N GLU A 249 0.93 -12.26 -11.35
CA GLU A 249 2.25 -11.96 -10.80
C GLU A 249 2.31 -10.60 -10.09
N HIS A 250 1.28 -9.75 -10.26
CA HIS A 250 1.27 -8.36 -9.81
C HIS A 250 0.22 -8.08 -8.74
N TYR A 251 -0.77 -8.94 -8.62
CA TYR A 251 -1.89 -8.76 -7.69
C TYR A 251 -2.57 -10.08 -7.34
N CYS A 252 -3.37 -10.05 -6.30
CA CYS A 252 -4.38 -11.06 -6.02
C CYS A 252 -5.67 -10.38 -5.59
N TYR A 253 -6.80 -11.06 -5.71
CA TYR A 253 -8.08 -10.55 -5.23
C TYR A 253 -9.03 -11.68 -4.89
N HIS A 254 -10.01 -11.36 -4.06
CA HIS A 254 -11.22 -12.14 -3.86
C HIS A 254 -12.42 -11.21 -3.79
N PHE A 255 -13.59 -11.73 -4.03
CA PHE A 255 -14.81 -10.95 -4.01
C PHE A 255 -15.99 -11.75 -3.46
N ALA A 256 -16.97 -11.03 -2.90
CA ALA A 256 -18.21 -11.62 -2.43
C ALA A 256 -19.38 -10.67 -2.73
N PRO A 257 -20.43 -11.13 -3.43
CA PRO A 257 -21.65 -10.37 -3.59
C PRO A 257 -22.39 -10.29 -2.25
N GLN A 258 -23.02 -9.13 -1.99
CA GLN A 258 -23.91 -8.94 -0.85
C GLN A 258 -25.31 -9.44 -1.17
N GLU A 259 -26.05 -9.87 -0.14
CA GLU A 259 -27.42 -10.38 -0.34
C GLU A 259 -28.43 -9.26 -0.68
N SER A 260 -28.26 -8.07 -0.07
CA SER A 260 -29.18 -6.95 -0.24
C SER A 260 -28.74 -5.98 -1.33
N GLU A 261 -29.65 -5.58 -2.20
CA GLU A 261 -29.42 -4.50 -3.17
C GLU A 261 -29.55 -3.10 -2.55
N ASN A 262 -30.14 -3.02 -1.35
CA ASN A 262 -30.37 -1.79 -0.62
C ASN A 262 -29.88 -1.97 0.81
N GLY A 263 -28.83 -1.30 1.20
CA GLY A 263 -28.27 -1.38 2.55
C GLY A 263 -26.81 -0.98 2.60
N PRO A 264 -26.17 -1.06 3.76
CA PRO A 264 -24.74 -0.79 3.89
C PRO A 264 -23.93 -1.61 2.90
N GLY A 265 -23.02 -0.99 2.18
CA GLY A 265 -22.19 -1.64 1.17
C GLY A 265 -22.83 -1.79 -0.20
N ALA A 266 -24.05 -1.28 -0.43
CA ALA A 266 -24.66 -1.20 -1.75
C ALA A 266 -24.39 0.16 -2.41
N ALA A 267 -24.36 0.17 -3.73
CA ALA A 267 -24.18 1.40 -4.50
C ALA A 267 -25.30 2.41 -4.24
N HIS A 268 -24.92 3.68 -4.09
CA HIS A 268 -25.86 4.78 -3.97
C HIS A 268 -26.87 4.76 -5.13
N LYS A 269 -28.13 5.16 -4.88
CA LYS A 269 -29.22 5.20 -5.87
C LYS A 269 -28.87 5.97 -7.14
N ASP A 270 -28.07 7.04 -7.00
CA ASP A 270 -27.66 7.92 -8.09
C ASP A 270 -26.38 7.47 -8.81
N ASN A 271 -25.64 6.49 -8.26
CA ASN A 271 -24.52 5.87 -8.94
C ASN A 271 -25.01 5.08 -10.16
N LYS A 272 -24.81 5.64 -11.37
CA LYS A 272 -25.19 5.03 -12.65
C LYS A 272 -24.06 4.23 -13.30
N ASN A 273 -22.84 4.30 -12.78
CA ASN A 273 -21.67 3.61 -13.31
C ASN A 273 -21.71 2.12 -12.96
N LEU A 274 -21.93 1.78 -11.69
CA LEU A 274 -22.05 0.41 -11.23
C LEU A 274 -23.35 -0.26 -11.71
N LYS A 275 -23.22 -1.47 -12.26
CA LYS A 275 -24.34 -2.23 -12.84
C LYS A 275 -24.39 -3.68 -12.37
N GLY A 276 -25.60 -4.25 -12.36
CA GLY A 276 -25.83 -5.66 -12.03
C GLY A 276 -25.26 -6.02 -10.66
N LYS A 277 -24.58 -7.16 -10.58
CA LYS A 277 -24.01 -7.67 -9.32
C LYS A 277 -23.02 -6.69 -8.69
N TRP A 278 -22.30 -5.88 -9.49
CA TRP A 278 -21.27 -4.95 -8.99
C TRP A 278 -21.86 -3.85 -8.09
N ARG A 279 -23.13 -3.54 -8.21
CA ARG A 279 -23.83 -2.60 -7.31
C ARG A 279 -23.85 -3.05 -5.84
N ARG A 280 -23.48 -4.30 -5.57
CA ARG A 280 -23.52 -4.93 -4.24
C ARG A 280 -22.36 -5.91 -4.01
N THR A 281 -21.30 -5.82 -4.78
CA THR A 281 -20.15 -6.72 -4.63
C THR A 281 -19.02 -6.00 -3.91
N MET A 282 -18.47 -6.63 -2.88
CA MET A 282 -17.21 -6.27 -2.26
C MET A 282 -16.08 -6.96 -3.02
N VAL A 283 -14.99 -6.24 -3.24
CA VAL A 283 -13.75 -6.79 -3.77
C VAL A 283 -12.60 -6.40 -2.84
N ASP A 284 -11.92 -7.39 -2.28
CA ASP A 284 -10.66 -7.20 -1.59
C ASP A 284 -9.53 -7.57 -2.53
N PHE A 285 -8.60 -6.65 -2.76
CA PHE A 285 -7.44 -6.90 -3.61
C PHE A 285 -6.15 -6.38 -3.02
N CYS A 286 -5.07 -7.06 -3.33
CA CYS A 286 -3.72 -6.63 -3.03
C CYS A 286 -2.94 -6.45 -4.32
N ILE A 287 -2.39 -5.26 -4.54
CA ILE A 287 -1.39 -5.00 -5.57
C ILE A 287 -0.02 -5.10 -4.91
N PHE A 288 0.75 -6.09 -5.35
CA PHE A 288 2.06 -6.36 -4.77
C PHE A 288 3.05 -5.22 -5.05
N PRO A 289 3.90 -4.88 -4.07
CA PRO A 289 4.07 -5.51 -2.76
C PRO A 289 3.20 -4.94 -1.66
N ASN A 290 2.66 -3.71 -1.75
CA ASN A 290 2.34 -2.92 -0.57
C ASN A 290 0.94 -2.29 -0.55
N HIS A 291 0.11 -2.51 -1.56
CA HIS A 291 -1.17 -1.81 -1.67
C HIS A 291 -2.35 -2.77 -1.49
N LEU A 292 -3.12 -2.56 -0.45
CA LEU A 292 -4.31 -3.31 -0.06
C LEU A 292 -5.54 -2.43 -0.22
N VAL A 293 -6.62 -2.97 -0.77
CA VAL A 293 -7.88 -2.24 -0.95
C VAL A 293 -9.07 -3.15 -0.70
N THR A 294 -9.97 -2.71 0.19
CA THR A 294 -11.35 -3.17 0.24
C THR A 294 -12.19 -2.19 -0.57
N LEU A 295 -12.69 -2.65 -1.70
CA LEU A 295 -13.51 -1.87 -2.61
C LEU A 295 -14.98 -2.26 -2.47
N MET A 296 -15.74 -1.33 -1.90
CA MET A 296 -17.19 -1.42 -1.77
C MET A 296 -17.88 -0.47 -2.76
N PRO A 297 -19.12 -0.74 -3.16
CA PRO A 297 -19.86 0.18 -4.01
C PRO A 297 -20.11 1.58 -3.45
N ASP A 298 -20.08 1.74 -2.12
CA ASP A 298 -20.34 2.99 -1.39
C ASP A 298 -19.11 3.59 -0.72
N TYR A 299 -17.96 2.88 -0.69
CA TYR A 299 -16.67 3.39 -0.24
C TYR A 299 -15.52 2.51 -0.73
N LEU A 300 -14.31 3.00 -0.61
CA LEU A 300 -13.11 2.18 -0.61
C LEU A 300 -12.28 2.46 0.65
N TRP A 301 -11.70 1.42 1.21
CA TRP A 301 -10.68 1.48 2.23
C TRP A 301 -9.38 0.95 1.65
N TRP A 302 -8.29 1.70 1.79
CA TRP A 302 -6.99 1.33 1.26
C TRP A 302 -5.90 1.41 2.32
N VAL A 303 -4.89 0.58 2.17
CA VAL A 303 -3.70 0.57 3.04
C VAL A 303 -2.44 0.48 2.18
N SER A 304 -1.49 1.36 2.45
CA SER A 304 -0.11 1.26 1.94
C SER A 304 0.80 0.80 3.08
N VAL A 305 1.50 -0.30 2.87
CA VAL A 305 2.31 -0.97 3.90
C VAL A 305 3.79 -0.74 3.62
N MET A 306 4.51 -0.11 4.56
CA MET A 306 5.94 0.19 4.41
C MET A 306 6.75 -0.39 5.56
N PRO A 307 7.68 -1.32 5.30
CA PRO A 307 8.53 -1.90 6.33
C PRO A 307 9.46 -0.83 6.94
N LYS A 308 9.60 -0.87 8.26
CA LYS A 308 10.51 -0.04 9.06
C LYS A 308 11.66 -0.86 9.65
N GLY A 309 11.45 -2.15 9.74
CA GLY A 309 12.39 -3.13 10.28
C GLY A 309 11.87 -4.54 10.06
N VAL A 310 12.59 -5.53 10.52
CA VAL A 310 12.19 -6.95 10.41
C VAL A 310 10.84 -7.21 11.07
N GLY A 311 10.60 -6.60 12.24
CA GLY A 311 9.38 -6.78 13.03
C GLY A 311 8.61 -5.49 13.25
N GLU A 312 8.71 -4.54 12.33
CA GLU A 312 7.98 -3.27 12.39
C GLU A 312 7.65 -2.78 10.99
N PHE A 313 6.43 -2.32 10.79
CA PHE A 313 6.03 -1.61 9.58
C PHE A 313 5.13 -0.42 9.91
N LYS A 314 5.05 0.52 8.98
CA LYS A 314 4.08 1.60 8.97
C LYS A 314 2.95 1.24 8.01
N ALA A 315 1.72 1.25 8.48
CA ALA A 315 0.52 1.26 7.67
C ALA A 315 0.04 2.71 7.50
N THR A 316 -0.06 3.18 6.26
CA THR A 316 -0.79 4.41 5.93
C THR A 316 -2.09 3.98 5.28
N TRP A 317 -3.21 4.41 5.83
CA TRP A 317 -4.52 4.00 5.35
C TRP A 317 -5.44 5.18 5.14
N GLY A 318 -6.46 4.98 4.33
CA GLY A 318 -7.46 5.99 4.08
C GLY A 318 -8.79 5.40 3.62
N VAL A 319 -9.82 6.23 3.71
CA VAL A 319 -11.14 5.95 3.17
C VAL A 319 -11.46 6.99 2.11
N ALA A 320 -11.99 6.54 0.99
CA ALA A 320 -12.54 7.41 -0.03
C ALA A 320 -13.95 6.94 -0.40
N VAL A 321 -14.81 7.88 -0.76
CA VAL A 321 -16.21 7.63 -1.10
C VAL A 321 -16.58 8.25 -2.44
N PRO A 322 -17.53 7.65 -3.17
CA PRO A 322 -18.10 8.27 -4.38
C PRO A 322 -18.67 9.65 -4.06
N GLN A 323 -18.58 10.58 -5.00
CA GLN A 323 -19.11 11.94 -4.83
C GLN A 323 -20.62 11.96 -4.54
N ASP A 324 -21.37 11.00 -5.08
CA ASP A 324 -22.83 10.86 -4.83
C ASP A 324 -23.15 10.69 -3.33
N ILE A 325 -22.29 9.99 -2.61
CA ILE A 325 -22.44 9.77 -1.16
C ILE A 325 -22.27 11.10 -0.42
N LEU A 326 -21.26 11.89 -0.78
CA LEU A 326 -21.00 13.18 -0.13
C LEU A 326 -22.11 14.18 -0.43
N ASN A 327 -22.69 14.16 -1.61
CA ASN A 327 -23.76 15.07 -2.01
C ASN A 327 -25.06 14.86 -1.21
N ASP A 328 -25.31 13.65 -0.68
CA ASP A 328 -26.50 13.34 0.11
C ASP A 328 -26.36 13.69 1.59
N ILE A 329 -25.13 14.04 2.05
CA ILE A 329 -24.87 14.40 3.45
C ILE A 329 -24.96 15.91 3.57
N ALA A 330 -25.79 16.41 4.51
CA ALA A 330 -25.85 17.85 4.80
C ALA A 330 -24.49 18.37 5.27
N GLU A 331 -24.10 19.56 4.86
CA GLU A 331 -22.76 20.13 5.15
C GLU A 331 -22.49 20.18 6.67
N GLU A 332 -23.50 20.46 7.47
CA GLU A 332 -23.45 20.50 8.93
C GLU A 332 -23.21 19.13 9.59
N ASP A 333 -23.49 18.03 8.88
CA ASP A 333 -23.35 16.66 9.38
C ASP A 333 -22.06 15.99 8.89
N HIS A 334 -21.31 16.61 7.96
CA HIS A 334 -20.11 16.00 7.34
C HIS A 334 -19.07 15.59 8.39
N ASP A 335 -18.73 16.46 9.33
CA ASP A 335 -17.70 16.17 10.34
C ASP A 335 -18.09 14.99 11.24
N ASN A 336 -19.35 14.95 11.70
CA ASN A 336 -19.85 13.84 12.51
C ASN A 336 -19.84 12.52 11.73
N TRP A 337 -20.28 12.56 10.48
CA TRP A 337 -20.30 11.39 9.61
C TRP A 337 -18.88 10.85 9.33
N VAL A 338 -17.90 11.74 9.10
CA VAL A 338 -16.48 11.35 8.93
C VAL A 338 -15.94 10.76 10.22
N MET A 339 -16.23 11.36 11.38
CA MET A 339 -15.78 10.85 12.68
C MET A 339 -16.31 9.44 12.98
N GLU A 340 -17.57 9.16 12.67
CA GLU A 340 -18.14 7.81 12.80
C GLU A 340 -17.40 6.79 11.93
N LYS A 341 -17.01 7.18 10.70
CA LYS A 341 -16.21 6.30 9.82
C LYS A 341 -14.81 6.08 10.37
N ILE A 342 -14.17 7.12 10.91
CA ILE A 342 -12.84 7.02 11.55
C ILE A 342 -12.91 6.02 12.72
N GLU A 343 -13.88 6.14 13.60
CA GLU A 343 -14.03 5.26 14.76
C GLU A 343 -14.24 3.80 14.35
N TYR A 344 -15.12 3.57 13.38
CA TYR A 344 -15.38 2.23 12.84
C TYR A 344 -14.12 1.61 12.23
N MET A 345 -13.40 2.33 11.36
CA MET A 345 -12.21 1.82 10.69
C MET A 345 -11.04 1.66 11.66
N ASN A 346 -10.89 2.54 12.65
CA ASN A 346 -9.88 2.38 13.69
C ASN A 346 -10.16 1.14 14.55
N THR A 347 -11.42 0.83 14.82
CA THR A 347 -11.79 -0.41 15.52
C THR A 347 -11.41 -1.63 14.71
N ALA A 348 -11.68 -1.65 13.40
CA ALA A 348 -11.29 -2.73 12.52
C ALA A 348 -9.76 -2.91 12.44
N ASN A 349 -9.03 -1.78 12.29
CA ASN A 349 -7.57 -1.78 12.29
C ASN A 349 -6.97 -2.32 13.61
N GLU A 350 -7.59 -2.03 14.76
CA GLU A 350 -7.12 -2.55 16.06
C GLU A 350 -7.37 -4.07 16.20
N GLU A 351 -8.51 -4.57 15.70
CA GLU A 351 -8.80 -6.01 15.66
C GLU A 351 -7.74 -6.74 14.81
N ASP A 352 -7.43 -6.24 13.63
CA ASP A 352 -6.39 -6.78 12.76
C ASP A 352 -4.99 -6.65 13.35
N ARG A 353 -4.67 -5.50 13.97
CA ARG A 353 -3.35 -5.27 14.56
C ARG A 353 -3.06 -6.31 15.64
N GLU A 354 -4.00 -6.55 16.54
CA GLU A 354 -3.84 -7.55 17.60
C GLU A 354 -3.58 -8.95 17.00
N LEU A 355 -4.29 -9.32 15.94
CA LEU A 355 -4.11 -10.60 15.28
C LEU A 355 -2.76 -10.71 14.57
N VAL A 356 -2.39 -9.70 13.79
CA VAL A 356 -1.15 -9.64 13.00
C VAL A 356 0.09 -9.64 13.91
N GLU A 357 0.07 -8.91 15.04
CA GLU A 357 1.15 -8.92 16.02
C GLU A 357 1.27 -10.30 16.72
N ARG A 358 0.14 -10.97 16.99
CA ARG A 358 0.13 -12.35 17.50
C ARG A 358 0.66 -13.37 16.49
N LEU A 359 0.33 -13.22 15.20
CA LEU A 359 0.89 -14.04 14.12
C LEU A 359 2.42 -13.90 14.08
N HIS A 360 2.90 -12.66 14.10
CA HIS A 360 4.32 -12.38 14.13
C HIS A 360 5.00 -13.01 15.36
N GLN A 361 4.43 -12.84 16.54
CA GLN A 361 4.93 -13.44 17.78
C GLN A 361 4.93 -14.98 17.71
N GLY A 362 3.83 -15.59 17.29
CA GLY A 362 3.68 -17.05 17.22
C GLY A 362 4.68 -17.68 16.26
N SER A 363 4.95 -17.05 15.11
CA SER A 363 5.89 -17.54 14.10
C SER A 363 7.36 -17.51 14.56
N GLN A 364 7.69 -16.89 15.71
CA GLN A 364 9.03 -16.96 16.32
C GLN A 364 9.32 -18.28 17.01
N SER A 365 8.32 -19.14 17.18
CA SER A 365 8.45 -20.38 17.95
C SER A 365 9.48 -21.35 17.35
N ILE A 366 10.23 -22.03 18.22
CA ILE A 366 11.31 -22.95 17.82
C ILE A 366 10.76 -24.18 17.06
N ARG A 367 9.56 -24.62 17.40
CA ARG A 367 8.89 -25.77 16.80
C ARG A 367 7.51 -25.34 16.34
N LEU A 368 7.36 -25.17 15.04
CA LEU A 368 6.08 -24.88 14.41
C LEU A 368 5.53 -26.14 13.75
N PRO A 369 4.22 -26.42 13.89
CA PRO A 369 3.58 -27.49 13.15
C PRO A 369 3.54 -27.16 11.66
N LYS A 370 3.28 -28.16 10.83
CA LYS A 370 2.93 -27.95 9.44
C LYS A 370 1.51 -27.38 9.39
N GLY A 371 1.37 -26.14 8.99
CA GLY A 371 0.06 -25.53 8.74
C GLY A 371 -0.58 -26.04 7.44
N ALA A 372 -1.82 -25.64 7.22
CA ALA A 372 -2.56 -25.86 5.98
C ALA A 372 -3.39 -24.62 5.67
N TYR A 373 -3.62 -24.34 4.38
CA TYR A 373 -4.51 -23.28 3.94
C TYR A 373 -5.93 -23.79 3.71
N HIS A 374 -6.90 -22.95 4.04
CA HIS A 374 -8.29 -23.15 3.64
C HIS A 374 -8.45 -22.82 2.13
N PRO A 375 -9.41 -23.39 1.40
CA PRO A 375 -9.59 -23.10 -0.03
C PRO A 375 -9.72 -21.61 -0.39
N ILE A 376 -10.28 -20.77 0.47
CA ILE A 376 -10.38 -19.33 0.24
C ILE A 376 -9.09 -18.54 0.55
N GLU A 377 -8.05 -19.19 1.08
CA GLU A 377 -6.74 -18.61 1.35
C GLU A 377 -5.77 -18.76 0.16
N LYS A 378 -6.28 -18.99 -1.05
CA LYS A 378 -5.47 -19.13 -2.27
C LYS A 378 -4.56 -17.92 -2.52
N ASN A 379 -4.99 -16.74 -2.14
CA ASN A 379 -4.23 -15.50 -2.32
C ASN A 379 -2.93 -15.47 -1.50
N LEU A 380 -2.87 -16.15 -0.34
CA LEU A 380 -1.64 -16.28 0.45
C LEU A 380 -0.58 -17.09 -0.32
N TRP A 381 -1.00 -18.16 -0.99
CA TRP A 381 -0.12 -18.94 -1.85
C TRP A 381 0.33 -18.15 -3.09
N GLN A 382 -0.53 -17.33 -3.68
CA GLN A 382 -0.16 -16.41 -4.77
C GLN A 382 0.87 -15.38 -4.32
N PHE A 383 0.69 -14.78 -3.14
CA PHE A 383 1.65 -13.85 -2.56
C PHE A 383 3.01 -14.53 -2.30
N MET A 384 3.00 -15.75 -1.76
CA MET A 384 4.23 -16.53 -1.57
C MET A 384 4.95 -16.80 -2.91
N LYS A 385 4.24 -17.08 -3.99
CA LYS A 385 4.81 -17.24 -5.35
C LYS A 385 5.42 -15.92 -5.85
N TYR A 386 4.72 -14.80 -5.65
CA TYR A 386 5.26 -13.48 -5.94
C TYR A 386 6.58 -13.24 -5.22
N LEU A 387 6.61 -13.43 -3.88
CA LEU A 387 7.82 -13.27 -3.08
C LEU A 387 8.96 -14.15 -3.61
N THR A 388 8.69 -15.41 -3.91
CA THR A 388 9.69 -16.33 -4.46
C THR A 388 10.30 -15.82 -5.77
N LYS A 389 9.46 -15.33 -6.67
CA LYS A 389 9.88 -14.83 -7.98
C LYS A 389 10.72 -13.57 -7.87
N ILE A 390 10.28 -12.60 -7.06
CA ILE A 390 10.91 -11.29 -7.01
C ILE A 390 12.21 -11.30 -6.18
N THR A 391 12.33 -12.22 -5.21
CA THR A 391 13.52 -12.36 -4.38
C THR A 391 14.55 -13.37 -4.93
N ALA A 392 14.27 -14.03 -6.04
CA ALA A 392 15.18 -14.96 -6.69
C ALA A 392 16.51 -14.35 -7.19
#